data_66e2796851575eeeb7947a6608ffab68
#
_entry.id   66e2796851575eeeb7947a6608ffab68
#
_cell.length_a   1.000
_cell.length_b   1.000
_cell.length_c   1.000
_cell.angle_alpha   90.00
_cell.angle_beta   90.00
_cell.angle_gamma   90.00
#
_symmetry.space_group_name_H-M   'P 1'
#
loop_
_entity.id
_entity.type
_entity.pdbx_description
1 polymer ?
#
loop_
_entity_poly.entity_id
_entity_poly.type
_entity_poly.pdbx_seq_one_letter_code
_entity_poly.pdbx_strand_id
1 'polypeptide(L)'
;MKNYLYIAFVVLYSCSSSIPDEYVQKIDRLTAELKKTRAIASLAVSKVNELEEKLTISIEERDSIIYDHKQETELLRASDSFHKGNNALFTKQYKKAIEHYLKTVHYRPNDAHAYNNLGNAYKELGKYADAINCYNRAIFIKPDYASAHYNLGIVYQKINEFDTALESYRQAARLAHGGVRKWLKDGGYYW
;
A
#
# COMPACT_ATOMS: atom_id res chain seq x y z
N MET A 1 10.97 -35.21 -38.72
CA MET A 1 10.13 -35.15 -39.92
C MET A 1 10.87 -34.73 -41.21
N LYS A 2 12.01 -34.04 -41.17
CA LYS A 2 12.76 -33.58 -42.38
C LYS A 2 13.41 -34.74 -43.17
N ASN A 3 13.80 -35.82 -42.54
CA ASN A 3 14.54 -36.91 -43.19
C ASN A 3 13.64 -37.89 -43.95
N TYR A 4 12.37 -38.02 -43.59
CA TYR A 4 11.47 -38.98 -44.28
C TYR A 4 11.00 -38.48 -45.64
N LEU A 5 10.83 -37.16 -45.80
CA LEU A 5 10.47 -36.58 -47.09
C LEU A 5 11.65 -36.68 -48.10
N TYR A 6 12.87 -36.55 -47.62
CA TYR A 6 14.07 -36.67 -48.48
C TYR A 6 14.33 -38.12 -48.91
N ILE A 7 14.13 -39.06 -48.01
CA ILE A 7 14.26 -40.49 -48.28
C ILE A 7 13.15 -40.95 -49.23
N ALA A 8 11.89 -40.52 -49.06
CA ALA A 8 10.80 -40.80 -49.98
C ALA A 8 11.06 -40.23 -51.38
N PHE A 9 11.68 -39.04 -51.44
CA PHE A 9 12.04 -38.42 -52.73
C PHE A 9 13.16 -39.18 -53.45
N VAL A 10 14.18 -39.65 -52.74
CA VAL A 10 15.31 -40.44 -53.30
C VAL A 10 14.88 -41.83 -53.76
N VAL A 11 13.97 -42.49 -53.00
CA VAL A 11 13.46 -43.81 -53.34
C VAL A 11 12.52 -43.77 -54.58
N LEU A 12 11.74 -42.69 -54.71
CA LEU A 12 10.90 -42.45 -55.90
C LEU A 12 11.73 -42.06 -57.12
N TYR A 13 12.93 -41.52 -56.97
CA TYR A 13 13.83 -41.15 -58.08
C TYR A 13 14.63 -42.32 -58.67
N SER A 14 14.75 -43.43 -57.91
CA SER A 14 15.50 -44.58 -58.32
C SER A 14 14.68 -45.65 -59.12
N CYS A 15 13.36 -45.47 -59.19
CA CYS A 15 12.49 -46.42 -59.93
C CYS A 15 11.51 -45.65 -60.81
N SER A 16 11.92 -45.28 -62.01
CA SER A 16 11.07 -45.05 -63.19
C SER A 16 11.36 -43.73 -63.92
N SER A 17 11.48 -43.84 -65.24
CA SER A 17 11.23 -42.85 -66.28
C SER A 17 10.80 -41.46 -65.85
N SER A 18 11.67 -40.47 -66.12
CA SER A 18 11.49 -39.00 -66.11
C SER A 18 10.10 -38.50 -65.66
N ILE A 19 10.08 -37.96 -64.40
CA ILE A 19 8.98 -37.06 -63.97
C ILE A 19 8.91 -35.96 -65.04
N PRO A 20 7.73 -35.70 -65.64
CA PRO A 20 7.61 -34.61 -66.60
C PRO A 20 8.04 -33.25 -66.00
N ASP A 21 8.82 -32.50 -66.77
CA ASP A 21 9.39 -31.19 -66.33
C ASP A 21 8.31 -30.23 -65.77
N GLU A 22 7.07 -30.33 -66.19
CA GLU A 22 5.93 -29.58 -65.72
C GLU A 22 5.66 -29.81 -64.21
N TYR A 23 5.78 -31.05 -63.73
CA TYR A 23 5.59 -31.37 -62.32
C TYR A 23 6.76 -30.89 -61.46
N VAL A 24 7.97 -30.97 -61.99
CA VAL A 24 9.17 -30.44 -61.31
C VAL A 24 9.01 -28.92 -61.10
N GLN A 25 8.65 -28.19 -62.15
CA GLN A 25 8.43 -26.73 -62.09
C GLN A 25 7.29 -26.37 -61.14
N LYS A 26 6.23 -27.17 -61.08
CA LYS A 26 5.11 -26.95 -60.15
C LYS A 26 5.54 -27.17 -58.70
N ILE A 27 6.34 -28.17 -58.41
CA ILE A 27 6.92 -28.44 -57.09
C ILE A 27 7.81 -27.28 -56.67
N ASP A 28 8.68 -26.79 -57.53
CA ASP A 28 9.58 -25.66 -57.25
C ASP A 28 8.82 -24.39 -56.93
N ARG A 29 7.75 -24.08 -57.69
CA ARG A 29 6.87 -22.94 -57.43
C ARG A 29 6.18 -23.06 -56.08
N LEU A 30 5.58 -24.22 -55.79
CA LEU A 30 4.91 -24.46 -54.50
C LEU A 30 5.89 -24.38 -53.31
N THR A 31 7.10 -24.87 -53.50
CA THR A 31 8.16 -24.81 -52.49
C THR A 31 8.60 -23.36 -52.23
N ALA A 32 8.72 -22.54 -53.29
CA ALA A 32 9.02 -21.13 -53.18
C ALA A 32 7.90 -20.33 -52.46
N GLU A 33 6.62 -20.62 -52.81
CA GLU A 33 5.47 -20.01 -52.13
C GLU A 33 5.38 -20.44 -50.66
N LEU A 34 5.60 -21.69 -50.33
CA LEU A 34 5.65 -22.20 -48.96
C LEU A 34 6.75 -21.49 -48.14
N LYS A 35 7.92 -21.29 -48.74
CA LYS A 35 9.03 -20.57 -48.11
C LYS A 35 8.68 -19.11 -47.83
N LYS A 36 8.01 -18.43 -48.78
CA LYS A 36 7.52 -17.07 -48.58
C LYS A 36 6.47 -16.99 -47.46
N THR A 37 5.48 -17.84 -47.50
CA THR A 37 4.41 -17.91 -46.50
C THR A 37 4.98 -18.19 -45.10
N ARG A 38 5.95 -19.09 -45.00
CA ARG A 38 6.64 -19.39 -43.74
C ARG A 38 7.43 -18.18 -43.19
N ALA A 39 8.09 -17.41 -44.06
CA ALA A 39 8.78 -16.19 -43.69
C ALA A 39 7.82 -15.11 -43.18
N ILE A 40 6.66 -14.95 -43.85
CA ILE A 40 5.62 -14.02 -43.41
C ILE A 40 5.06 -14.45 -42.06
N ALA A 41 4.76 -15.76 -41.88
CA ALA A 41 4.27 -16.28 -40.61
C ALA A 41 5.26 -16.06 -39.45
N SER A 42 6.58 -16.27 -39.70
CA SER A 42 7.59 -16.03 -38.68
C SER A 42 7.69 -14.54 -38.28
N LEU A 43 7.57 -13.63 -39.25
CA LEU A 43 7.55 -12.18 -39.00
C LEU A 43 6.29 -11.78 -38.21
N ALA A 44 5.13 -12.34 -38.55
CA ALA A 44 3.88 -12.08 -37.83
C ALA A 44 3.97 -12.54 -36.37
N VAL A 45 4.51 -13.74 -36.11
CA VAL A 45 4.74 -14.23 -34.75
C VAL A 45 5.68 -13.30 -33.96
N SER A 46 6.80 -12.85 -34.58
CA SER A 46 7.71 -11.89 -33.95
C SER A 46 7.00 -10.58 -33.58
N LYS A 47 6.12 -10.10 -34.49
CA LYS A 47 5.38 -8.85 -34.23
C LYS A 47 4.32 -9.01 -33.13
N VAL A 48 3.67 -10.16 -33.04
CA VAL A 48 2.74 -10.47 -31.94
C VAL A 48 3.48 -10.46 -30.61
N ASN A 49 4.63 -11.12 -30.51
CA ASN A 49 5.43 -11.16 -29.29
C ASN A 49 5.87 -9.75 -28.85
N GLU A 50 6.30 -8.90 -29.80
CA GLU A 50 6.64 -7.49 -29.51
C GLU A 50 5.45 -6.70 -28.96
N LEU A 51 4.26 -6.93 -29.53
CA LEU A 51 3.03 -6.26 -29.05
C LEU A 51 2.58 -6.76 -27.69
N GLU A 52 2.72 -8.04 -27.41
CA GLU A 52 2.43 -8.63 -26.10
C GLU A 52 3.35 -8.06 -25.01
N GLU A 53 4.64 -7.92 -25.31
CA GLU A 53 5.59 -7.28 -24.40
C GLU A 53 5.21 -5.81 -24.10
N LYS A 54 4.91 -5.02 -25.15
CA LYS A 54 4.45 -3.64 -24.98
C LYS A 54 3.16 -3.52 -24.19
N LEU A 55 2.23 -4.45 -24.41
CA LEU A 55 0.97 -4.48 -23.66
C LEU A 55 1.21 -4.78 -22.18
N THR A 56 2.10 -5.72 -21.88
CA THR A 56 2.46 -6.06 -20.49
C THR A 56 3.04 -4.86 -19.76
N ILE A 57 4.00 -4.13 -20.36
CA ILE A 57 4.58 -2.92 -19.80
C ILE A 57 3.50 -1.85 -19.55
N SER A 58 2.61 -1.64 -20.53
CA SER A 58 1.54 -0.64 -20.40
C SER A 58 0.53 -0.99 -19.31
N ILE A 59 0.27 -2.28 -19.06
CA ILE A 59 -0.59 -2.74 -17.96
C ILE A 59 0.08 -2.46 -16.61
N GLU A 60 1.37 -2.75 -16.48
CA GLU A 60 2.13 -2.49 -15.24
C GLU A 60 2.19 -1.00 -14.91
N GLU A 61 2.44 -0.14 -15.90
CA GLU A 61 2.42 1.33 -15.75
C GLU A 61 1.04 1.83 -15.30
N ARG A 62 -0.02 1.35 -15.92
CA ARG A 62 -1.40 1.69 -15.54
C ARG A 62 -1.71 1.27 -14.10
N ASP A 63 -1.33 0.07 -13.72
CA ASP A 63 -1.61 -0.46 -12.38
C ASP A 63 -0.83 0.32 -11.30
N SER A 64 0.41 0.76 -11.61
CA SER A 64 1.17 1.68 -10.76
C SER A 64 0.45 3.02 -10.58
N ILE A 65 -0.03 3.63 -11.67
CA ILE A 65 -0.77 4.90 -11.61
C ILE A 65 -2.05 4.77 -10.79
N ILE A 66 -2.80 3.68 -10.96
CA ILE A 66 -4.02 3.40 -10.19
C ILE A 66 -3.69 3.25 -8.70
N TYR A 67 -2.61 2.56 -8.37
CA TYR A 67 -2.15 2.40 -6.99
C TYR A 67 -1.81 3.75 -6.35
N ASP A 68 -1.03 4.59 -7.04
CA ASP A 68 -0.62 5.91 -6.55
C ASP A 68 -1.82 6.83 -6.33
N HIS A 69 -2.76 6.89 -7.28
CA HIS A 69 -4.00 7.64 -7.13
C HIS A 69 -4.86 7.17 -5.96
N LYS A 70 -4.89 5.86 -5.72
CA LYS A 70 -5.61 5.30 -4.57
C LYS A 70 -4.97 5.76 -3.26
N GLN A 71 -3.65 5.70 -3.14
CA GLN A 71 -2.92 6.16 -1.96
C GLN A 71 -3.15 7.66 -1.70
N GLU A 72 -3.09 8.48 -2.75
CA GLU A 72 -3.34 9.92 -2.65
C GLU A 72 -4.78 10.21 -2.17
N THR A 73 -5.78 9.52 -2.72
CA THR A 73 -7.18 9.70 -2.29
C THR A 73 -7.42 9.27 -0.86
N GLU A 74 -6.77 8.20 -0.39
CA GLU A 74 -6.84 7.74 1.00
C GLU A 74 -6.19 8.76 1.95
N LEU A 75 -5.06 9.34 1.55
CA LEU A 75 -4.38 10.39 2.33
C LEU A 75 -5.23 11.66 2.45
N LEU A 76 -5.88 12.09 1.36
CA LEU A 76 -6.80 13.22 1.37
C LEU A 76 -8.02 12.97 2.26
N ARG A 77 -8.63 11.78 2.19
CA ARG A 77 -9.73 11.37 3.06
C ARG A 77 -9.33 11.35 4.54
N ALA A 78 -8.13 10.88 4.84
CA ALA A 78 -7.59 10.91 6.20
C ALA A 78 -7.44 12.34 6.72
N SER A 79 -6.88 13.24 5.89
CA SER A 79 -6.69 14.65 6.23
C SER A 79 -8.02 15.36 6.49
N ASP A 80 -8.98 15.21 5.60
CA ASP A 80 -10.34 15.77 5.76
C ASP A 80 -11.01 15.26 7.03
N SER A 81 -10.93 13.94 7.28
CA SER A 81 -11.48 13.34 8.50
C SER A 81 -10.78 13.87 9.76
N PHE A 82 -9.45 14.02 9.74
CA PHE A 82 -8.70 14.59 10.87
C PHE A 82 -9.15 16.01 11.20
N HIS A 83 -9.30 16.88 10.18
CA HIS A 83 -9.78 18.25 10.38
C HIS A 83 -11.22 18.30 10.91
N LYS A 84 -12.11 17.46 10.41
CA LYS A 84 -13.48 17.33 10.93
C LYS A 84 -13.49 16.83 12.36
N GLY A 85 -12.61 15.89 12.71
CA GLY A 85 -12.41 15.42 14.07
C GLY A 85 -11.96 16.54 15.02
N ASN A 86 -10.98 17.32 14.62
CA ASN A 86 -10.49 18.47 15.40
C ASN A 86 -11.59 19.51 15.64
N ASN A 87 -12.37 19.84 14.62
CA ASN A 87 -13.49 20.76 14.75
C ASN A 87 -14.58 20.21 15.69
N ALA A 88 -14.92 18.92 15.55
CA ALA A 88 -15.88 18.26 16.45
C ALA A 88 -15.37 18.20 17.89
N LEU A 89 -14.07 17.97 18.12
CA LEU A 89 -13.47 17.98 19.44
C LEU A 89 -13.53 19.39 20.05
N PHE A 90 -13.16 20.41 19.29
CA PHE A 90 -13.21 21.81 19.70
C PHE A 90 -14.63 22.26 20.07
N THR A 91 -15.64 21.82 19.29
CA THR A 91 -17.05 22.12 19.55
C THR A 91 -17.70 21.15 20.56
N LYS A 92 -16.88 20.36 21.27
CA LYS A 92 -17.31 19.38 22.30
C LYS A 92 -18.30 18.30 21.79
N GLN A 93 -18.35 18.07 20.49
CA GLN A 93 -19.12 17.01 19.87
C GLN A 93 -18.33 15.69 19.86
N TYR A 94 -17.99 15.20 21.07
CA TYR A 94 -17.02 14.12 21.26
C TYR A 94 -17.34 12.83 20.51
N LYS A 95 -18.62 12.44 20.40
CA LYS A 95 -19.02 11.26 19.63
C LYS A 95 -18.67 11.40 18.16
N LYS A 96 -18.94 12.58 17.55
CA LYS A 96 -18.58 12.86 16.17
C LYS A 96 -17.06 12.96 15.98
N ALA A 97 -16.35 13.51 16.97
CA ALA A 97 -14.88 13.54 16.94
C ALA A 97 -14.32 12.12 16.86
N ILE A 98 -14.82 11.19 17.68
CA ILE A 98 -14.44 9.77 17.64
C ILE A 98 -14.68 9.16 16.26
N GLU A 99 -15.87 9.35 15.66
CA GLU A 99 -16.19 8.82 14.33
C GLU A 99 -15.20 9.32 13.27
N HIS A 100 -14.85 10.59 13.32
CA HIS A 100 -13.91 11.17 12.37
C HIS A 100 -12.47 10.71 12.61
N TYR A 101 -12.01 10.62 13.86
CA TYR A 101 -10.67 10.11 14.15
C TYR A 101 -10.53 8.62 13.85
N LEU A 102 -11.57 7.80 14.07
CA LEU A 102 -11.57 6.40 13.65
C LEU A 102 -11.39 6.26 12.13
N LYS A 103 -12.04 7.12 11.33
CA LYS A 103 -11.79 7.18 9.88
C LYS A 103 -10.35 7.60 9.58
N THR A 104 -9.81 8.58 10.31
CA THR A 104 -8.42 9.02 10.14
C THR A 104 -7.45 7.87 10.37
N VAL A 105 -7.57 7.14 11.49
CA VAL A 105 -6.65 6.05 11.81
C VAL A 105 -6.88 4.80 10.94
N HIS A 106 -8.05 4.68 10.31
CA HIS A 106 -8.29 3.66 9.29
C HIS A 106 -7.42 3.91 8.04
N TYR A 107 -7.38 5.15 7.55
CA TYR A 107 -6.57 5.51 6.37
C TYR A 107 -5.09 5.76 6.71
N ARG A 108 -4.79 6.20 7.94
CA ARG A 108 -3.44 6.46 8.45
C ARG A 108 -3.21 5.73 9.78
N PRO A 109 -2.96 4.41 9.77
CA PRO A 109 -2.86 3.59 10.98
C PRO A 109 -1.64 3.91 11.85
N ASN A 110 -0.70 4.70 11.37
CA ASN A 110 0.50 5.15 12.09
C ASN A 110 0.48 6.66 12.38
N ASP A 111 -0.71 7.27 12.49
CA ASP A 111 -0.84 8.68 12.87
C ASP A 111 -0.98 8.83 14.40
N ALA A 112 0.14 9.08 15.09
CA ALA A 112 0.17 9.27 16.53
C ALA A 112 -0.69 10.45 17.00
N HIS A 113 -0.82 11.52 16.20
CA HIS A 113 -1.66 12.67 16.53
C HIS A 113 -3.14 12.32 16.51
N ALA A 114 -3.56 11.54 15.52
CA ALA A 114 -4.94 11.08 15.43
C ALA A 114 -5.32 10.19 16.62
N TYR A 115 -4.44 9.26 17.01
CA TYR A 115 -4.67 8.43 18.20
C TYR A 115 -4.70 9.26 19.50
N ASN A 116 -3.81 10.22 19.67
CA ASN A 116 -3.85 11.10 20.84
C ASN A 116 -5.17 11.89 20.92
N ASN A 117 -5.62 12.45 19.80
CA ASN A 117 -6.87 13.20 19.77
C ASN A 117 -8.11 12.32 19.93
N LEU A 118 -8.08 11.09 19.40
CA LEU A 118 -9.09 10.06 19.66
C LEU A 118 -9.17 9.74 21.17
N GLY A 119 -8.01 9.57 21.81
CA GLY A 119 -7.90 9.39 23.25
C GLY A 119 -8.50 10.58 24.02
N ASN A 120 -8.25 11.81 23.58
CA ASN A 120 -8.86 13.00 24.18
C ASN A 120 -10.39 12.95 24.09
N ALA A 121 -10.94 12.59 22.93
CA ALA A 121 -12.39 12.49 22.77
C ALA A 121 -13.02 11.39 23.64
N TYR A 122 -12.35 10.25 23.79
CA TYR A 122 -12.77 9.18 24.72
C TYR A 122 -12.68 9.63 26.19
N LYS A 123 -11.60 10.31 26.57
CA LYS A 123 -11.41 10.84 27.93
C LYS A 123 -12.53 11.82 28.31
N GLU A 124 -12.88 12.72 27.41
CA GLU A 124 -13.97 13.70 27.66
C GLU A 124 -15.36 13.03 27.82
N LEU A 125 -15.56 11.83 27.24
CA LEU A 125 -16.74 11.00 27.45
C LEU A 125 -16.65 10.09 28.69
N GLY A 126 -15.56 10.16 29.47
CA GLY A 126 -15.34 9.28 30.62
C GLY A 126 -14.99 7.83 30.25
N LYS A 127 -14.74 7.56 28.98
CA LYS A 127 -14.32 6.23 28.47
C LYS A 127 -12.82 6.03 28.65
N TYR A 128 -12.41 5.91 29.94
CA TYR A 128 -11.00 5.96 30.31
C TYR A 128 -10.18 4.78 29.75
N ALA A 129 -10.75 3.57 29.69
CA ALA A 129 -10.07 2.41 29.13
C ALA A 129 -9.75 2.60 27.63
N ASP A 130 -10.72 3.12 26.85
CA ASP A 130 -10.52 3.42 25.43
C ASP A 130 -9.48 4.52 25.23
N ALA A 131 -9.50 5.55 26.11
CA ALA A 131 -8.52 6.64 26.06
C ALA A 131 -7.10 6.14 26.33
N ILE A 132 -6.90 5.28 27.34
CA ILE A 132 -5.60 4.66 27.66
C ILE A 132 -5.08 3.87 26.44
N ASN A 133 -5.92 3.05 25.81
CA ASN A 133 -5.54 2.29 24.63
C ASN A 133 -5.08 3.23 23.48
N CYS A 134 -5.80 4.31 23.25
CA CYS A 134 -5.45 5.29 22.23
C CYS A 134 -4.12 6.00 22.52
N TYR A 135 -3.89 6.45 23.76
CA TYR A 135 -2.61 7.10 24.13
C TYR A 135 -1.45 6.13 24.07
N ASN A 136 -1.60 4.90 24.51
CA ASN A 136 -0.58 3.87 24.39
C ASN A 136 -0.24 3.60 22.91
N ARG A 137 -1.25 3.58 22.03
CA ARG A 137 -1.01 3.44 20.59
C ARG A 137 -0.26 4.65 20.03
N ALA A 138 -0.61 5.87 20.44
CA ALA A 138 0.11 7.10 20.06
C ALA A 138 1.58 7.05 20.51
N ILE A 139 1.84 6.61 21.74
CA ILE A 139 3.19 6.45 22.32
C ILE A 139 3.97 5.33 21.59
N PHE A 140 3.31 4.22 21.26
CA PHE A 140 3.94 3.15 20.48
C PHE A 140 4.44 3.65 19.11
N ILE A 141 3.62 4.47 18.44
CA ILE A 141 3.98 5.04 17.13
C ILE A 141 5.05 6.13 17.28
N LYS A 142 4.92 6.97 18.30
CA LYS A 142 5.82 8.10 18.60
C LYS A 142 6.21 8.09 20.08
N PRO A 143 7.29 7.38 20.48
CA PRO A 143 7.69 7.24 21.88
C PRO A 143 8.02 8.54 22.59
N ASP A 144 8.46 9.57 21.86
CA ASP A 144 8.77 10.90 22.35
C ASP A 144 7.58 11.87 22.34
N TYR A 145 6.36 11.34 22.25
CA TYR A 145 5.16 12.17 22.21
C TYR A 145 4.74 12.64 23.62
N ALA A 146 5.40 13.69 24.12
CA ALA A 146 5.19 14.22 25.46
C ALA A 146 3.72 14.46 25.83
N SER A 147 2.91 14.97 24.88
CA SER A 147 1.47 15.22 25.12
C SER A 147 0.68 13.94 25.36
N ALA A 148 1.02 12.82 24.69
CA ALA A 148 0.35 11.55 24.89
C ALA A 148 0.67 10.98 26.28
N HIS A 149 1.94 11.03 26.72
CA HIS A 149 2.32 10.67 28.09
C HIS A 149 1.61 11.53 29.15
N TYR A 150 1.51 12.84 28.92
CA TYR A 150 0.79 13.74 29.80
C TYR A 150 -0.71 13.40 29.91
N ASN A 151 -1.36 13.19 28.77
CA ASN A 151 -2.78 12.84 28.72
C ASN A 151 -3.05 11.48 29.36
N LEU A 152 -2.15 10.53 29.21
CA LEU A 152 -2.19 9.22 29.87
C LEU A 152 -2.12 9.37 31.40
N GLY A 153 -1.23 10.25 31.91
CA GLY A 153 -1.16 10.58 33.33
C GLY A 153 -2.45 11.18 33.87
N ILE A 154 -3.10 12.09 33.11
CA ILE A 154 -4.40 12.63 33.49
C ILE A 154 -5.45 11.54 33.64
N VAL A 155 -5.49 10.57 32.73
CA VAL A 155 -6.47 9.49 32.78
C VAL A 155 -6.20 8.57 33.96
N TYR A 156 -4.96 8.16 34.21
CA TYR A 156 -4.60 7.36 35.38
C TYR A 156 -4.94 8.05 36.69
N GLN A 157 -4.72 9.36 36.79
CA GLN A 157 -5.15 10.15 37.94
C GLN A 157 -6.69 10.12 38.13
N LYS A 158 -7.46 10.19 37.03
CA LYS A 158 -8.94 10.12 37.07
C LYS A 158 -9.48 8.79 37.57
N ILE A 159 -8.76 7.70 37.36
CA ILE A 159 -9.12 6.36 37.84
C ILE A 159 -8.41 5.98 39.14
N ASN A 160 -7.77 6.96 39.80
CA ASN A 160 -7.06 6.84 41.10
C ASN A 160 -5.80 5.95 41.06
N GLU A 161 -5.24 5.72 39.87
CA GLU A 161 -3.95 5.02 39.67
C GLU A 161 -2.80 6.02 39.77
N PHE A 162 -2.54 6.53 40.99
CA PHE A 162 -1.66 7.70 41.20
C PHE A 162 -0.19 7.41 40.89
N ASP A 163 0.31 6.22 41.21
CA ASP A 163 1.72 5.86 40.93
C ASP A 163 1.97 5.81 39.41
N THR A 164 1.05 5.19 38.65
CA THR A 164 1.11 5.09 37.19
C THR A 164 0.94 6.46 36.54
N ALA A 165 0.09 7.33 37.11
CA ALA A 165 -0.06 8.71 36.69
C ALA A 165 1.24 9.50 36.84
N LEU A 166 1.89 9.37 38.01
CA LEU A 166 3.14 10.07 38.31
C LEU A 166 4.25 9.65 37.34
N GLU A 167 4.39 8.36 37.04
CA GLU A 167 5.37 7.89 36.06
C GLU A 167 5.08 8.43 34.64
N SER A 168 3.82 8.46 34.23
CA SER A 168 3.40 9.05 32.94
C SER A 168 3.75 10.55 32.88
N TYR A 169 3.55 11.29 33.98
CA TYR A 169 3.94 12.69 34.07
C TYR A 169 5.45 12.88 34.05
N ARG A 170 6.23 12.01 34.72
CA ARG A 170 7.68 12.04 34.64
C ARG A 170 8.21 11.85 33.23
N GLN A 171 7.63 10.90 32.47
CA GLN A 171 7.98 10.70 31.07
C GLN A 171 7.66 11.94 30.23
N ALA A 172 6.47 12.51 30.38
CA ALA A 172 6.11 13.78 29.73
C ALA A 172 7.08 14.92 30.07
N ALA A 173 7.52 15.02 31.32
CA ALA A 173 8.48 16.03 31.75
C ALA A 173 9.89 15.80 31.14
N ARG A 174 10.38 14.56 31.11
CA ARG A 174 11.65 14.19 30.45
C ARG A 174 11.63 14.58 28.97
N LEU A 175 10.48 14.42 28.31
CA LEU A 175 10.27 14.78 26.91
C LEU A 175 9.98 16.28 26.68
N ALA A 176 10.31 17.12 27.65
CA ALA A 176 10.21 18.57 27.59
C ALA A 176 8.80 19.18 27.60
N HIS A 177 7.81 18.49 28.18
CA HIS A 177 6.49 19.10 28.43
C HIS A 177 6.59 20.15 29.55
N GLY A 178 6.76 21.41 29.17
CA GLY A 178 7.13 22.49 30.09
C GLY A 178 6.16 22.71 31.29
N GLY A 179 4.86 22.58 31.06
CA GLY A 179 3.85 22.70 32.12
C GLY A 179 3.96 21.61 33.18
N VAL A 180 4.24 20.37 32.76
CA VAL A 180 4.40 19.22 33.67
C VAL A 180 5.68 19.35 34.51
N ARG A 181 6.78 19.82 33.90
CA ARG A 181 8.04 20.05 34.63
C ARG A 181 7.84 21.01 35.80
N LYS A 182 7.13 22.14 35.56
CA LYS A 182 6.85 23.11 36.61
C LYS A 182 6.01 22.48 37.73
N TRP A 183 4.92 21.79 37.37
CA TRP A 183 4.03 21.14 38.33
C TRP A 183 4.74 20.09 39.19
N LEU A 184 5.56 19.22 38.61
CA LEU A 184 6.34 18.23 39.33
C LEU A 184 7.34 18.89 40.27
N LYS A 185 8.02 19.94 39.82
CA LYS A 185 8.99 20.68 40.64
C LYS A 185 8.29 21.36 41.85
N ASP A 186 7.17 22.01 41.62
CA ASP A 186 6.42 22.72 42.68
C ASP A 186 5.82 21.72 43.70
N GLY A 187 5.51 20.48 43.26
CA GLY A 187 5.04 19.40 44.14
C GLY A 187 6.13 18.60 44.83
N GLY A 188 7.41 18.96 44.64
CA GLY A 188 8.55 18.23 45.24
C GLY A 188 8.89 16.90 44.58
N TYR A 189 8.34 16.63 43.41
CA TYR A 189 8.64 15.42 42.64
C TYR A 189 9.81 15.68 41.65
N TYR A 190 10.84 14.89 41.74
CA TYR A 190 11.98 14.97 40.84
C TYR A 190 11.87 13.92 39.73
N TRP A 191 12.28 14.26 38.49
CA TRP A 191 12.23 13.40 37.30
C TRP A 191 13.60 12.88 36.89
#